data_98a3f185c0695aae12ff19d8851b322f
#
_entry.id   98a3f185c0695aae12ff19d8851b322f
#
_cell.length_a   1.000
_cell.length_b   1.000
_cell.length_c   1.000
_cell.angle_alpha   90.00
_cell.angle_beta   90.00
_cell.angle_gamma   90.00
#
_symmetry.space_group_name_H-M   'P 1'
#
loop_
_entity.id
_entity.type
_entity.pdbx_description
1 polymer ?
#
loop_
_entity_poly.entity_id
_entity_poly.type
_entity_poly.pdbx_seq_one_letter_code
_entity_poly.pdbx_strand_id
1 'polypeptide(L)'
;MGLQHKTIRTSPVGCAVFAYNYLDIDWIEAAHGRAPAIASAVKRLNPEKMVFTYQGDGDLAAIGTAETIHAANRGENIVIVFVNNAIYGMTGGQMAPTTLEGMPTATCPYGRNIALNGYPLKIGDLLAQLEGTCLVTRQSVQTAAAVRKAKKMLRKAFENAMAGKGTSVVEFVSTCSSGWKMTPEKANKWMEANMFPFYPLGDLKNVE
;
A
#
# COMPACT_ATOMS: atom_id res chain seq x y z
N MET A 1 -11.02 -1.27 -18.38
CA MET A 1 -12.17 -1.72 -17.55
C MET A 1 -13.39 -0.78 -17.71
N GLY A 2 -13.21 0.44 -18.21
CA GLY A 2 -14.30 1.41 -18.36
C GLY A 2 -14.96 1.85 -17.04
N LEU A 3 -14.20 1.87 -15.95
CA LEU A 3 -14.71 2.14 -14.61
C LEU A 3 -14.47 3.58 -14.14
N GLN A 4 -13.88 4.47 -14.96
CA GLN A 4 -13.52 5.83 -14.56
C GLN A 4 -14.66 6.56 -13.83
N HIS A 5 -15.83 6.65 -14.45
CA HIS A 5 -17.00 7.34 -13.89
C HIS A 5 -17.77 6.54 -12.80
N LYS A 6 -17.27 5.34 -12.47
CA LYS A 6 -17.82 4.48 -11.42
C LYS A 6 -16.84 4.27 -10.28
N THR A 7 -15.73 5.00 -10.27
CA THR A 7 -14.65 4.81 -9.31
C THR A 7 -14.59 5.97 -8.34
N ILE A 8 -14.56 5.63 -7.07
CA ILE A 8 -14.33 6.59 -5.96
C ILE A 8 -13.04 6.16 -5.25
N ARG A 9 -12.12 7.09 -5.11
CA ARG A 9 -10.92 6.89 -4.31
C ARG A 9 -11.01 7.61 -2.97
N THR A 10 -10.64 6.93 -1.91
CA THR A 10 -10.35 7.59 -0.63
C THR A 10 -8.86 7.86 -0.53
N SER A 11 -8.53 9.15 -0.37
CA SER A 11 -7.18 9.64 -0.30
C SER A 11 -6.78 9.88 1.15
N PRO A 12 -5.65 9.34 1.59
CA PRO A 12 -5.12 9.61 2.93
C PRO A 12 -4.15 10.79 2.92
N VAL A 13 -3.45 10.98 4.02
CA VAL A 13 -2.35 11.93 4.16
C VAL A 13 -1.02 11.29 3.75
N GLY A 14 -0.06 12.10 3.31
CA GLY A 14 1.26 11.70 2.81
C GLY A 14 1.38 11.88 1.29
N CYS A 15 2.50 11.45 0.70
CA CYS A 15 2.75 11.63 -0.74
C CYS A 15 1.64 11.06 -1.65
N ALA A 16 0.93 10.05 -1.18
CA ALA A 16 -0.18 9.43 -1.90
C ALA A 16 -1.35 10.42 -2.17
N VAL A 17 -1.52 11.47 -1.36
CA VAL A 17 -2.59 12.46 -1.57
C VAL A 17 -2.49 13.12 -2.94
N PHE A 18 -1.27 13.41 -3.42
CA PHE A 18 -1.07 14.11 -4.69
C PHE A 18 -1.53 13.35 -5.93
N ALA A 19 -1.93 12.07 -5.81
CA ALA A 19 -2.46 11.34 -6.95
C ALA A 19 -3.77 11.96 -7.51
N TYR A 20 -4.45 12.88 -6.79
CA TYR A 20 -5.59 13.63 -7.33
C TYR A 20 -5.21 14.50 -8.53
N ASN A 21 -3.93 14.90 -8.65
CA ASN A 21 -3.44 15.64 -9.80
C ASN A 21 -3.29 14.81 -11.08
N TYR A 22 -3.40 13.47 -10.98
CA TYR A 22 -3.04 12.53 -12.04
C TYR A 22 -4.18 11.58 -12.44
N LEU A 23 -5.25 11.53 -11.65
CA LEU A 23 -6.36 10.61 -11.88
C LEU A 23 -7.67 11.39 -11.93
N ASP A 24 -8.35 11.34 -13.08
CA ASP A 24 -9.68 11.93 -13.30
C ASP A 24 -10.77 10.94 -12.85
N ILE A 25 -11.02 10.91 -11.55
CA ILE A 25 -12.04 10.11 -10.85
C ILE A 25 -12.55 10.88 -9.64
N ASP A 26 -13.65 10.40 -9.03
CA ASP A 26 -14.16 11.00 -7.80
C ASP A 26 -13.24 10.73 -6.59
N TRP A 27 -13.11 11.73 -5.72
CA TRP A 27 -12.19 11.71 -4.57
C TRP A 27 -12.89 12.09 -3.27
N ILE A 28 -12.52 11.39 -2.20
CA ILE A 28 -12.85 11.76 -0.83
C ILE A 28 -11.55 11.78 -0.04
N GLU A 29 -11.20 12.92 0.54
CA GLU A 29 -10.05 13.03 1.44
C GLU A 29 -10.44 12.52 2.83
N ALA A 30 -9.60 11.66 3.39
CA ALA A 30 -9.75 11.10 4.72
C ALA A 30 -8.68 11.65 5.66
N ALA A 31 -8.96 11.75 6.94
CA ALA A 31 -7.95 11.99 7.95
C ALA A 31 -6.87 10.89 7.91
N HIS A 32 -5.66 11.21 8.37
CA HIS A 32 -4.52 10.29 8.34
C HIS A 32 -4.83 8.95 8.97
N GLY A 33 -4.59 7.86 8.23
CA GLY A 33 -4.88 6.48 8.62
C GLY A 33 -6.35 6.06 8.50
N ARG A 34 -7.28 6.94 8.11
CA ARG A 34 -8.72 6.66 8.12
C ARG A 34 -9.29 6.29 6.74
N ALA A 35 -8.44 6.22 5.71
CA ALA A 35 -8.90 5.90 4.36
C ALA A 35 -9.66 4.57 4.26
N PRO A 36 -9.25 3.44 4.88
CA PRO A 36 -10.02 2.20 4.82
C PRO A 36 -11.39 2.29 5.49
N ALA A 37 -11.53 3.06 6.57
CA ALA A 37 -12.81 3.27 7.24
C ALA A 37 -13.78 4.05 6.35
N ILE A 38 -13.32 5.15 5.74
CA ILE A 38 -14.11 5.94 4.80
C ILE A 38 -14.46 5.12 3.56
N ALA A 39 -13.50 4.38 2.99
CA ALA A 39 -13.72 3.51 1.84
C ALA A 39 -14.79 2.45 2.12
N SER A 40 -14.77 1.84 3.31
CA SER A 40 -15.78 0.88 3.75
C SER A 40 -17.19 1.50 3.77
N ALA A 41 -17.32 2.70 4.35
CA ALA A 41 -18.60 3.41 4.39
C ALA A 41 -19.09 3.78 2.98
N VAL A 42 -18.19 4.34 2.15
CA VAL A 42 -18.50 4.71 0.75
C VAL A 42 -18.96 3.49 -0.04
N LYS A 43 -18.26 2.36 0.08
CA LYS A 43 -18.61 1.13 -0.63
C LYS A 43 -19.96 0.56 -0.19
N ARG A 44 -20.27 0.62 1.09
CA ARG A 44 -21.57 0.15 1.62
C ARG A 44 -22.74 1.01 1.15
N LEU A 45 -22.53 2.32 1.04
CA LEU A 45 -23.55 3.26 0.54
C LEU A 45 -23.68 3.25 -0.98
N ASN A 46 -22.64 2.83 -1.69
CA ASN A 46 -22.56 2.80 -3.16
C ASN A 46 -22.02 1.44 -3.62
N PRO A 47 -22.80 0.35 -3.47
CA PRO A 47 -22.29 -1.01 -3.72
C PRO A 47 -21.89 -1.26 -5.18
N GLU A 48 -22.42 -0.50 -6.12
CA GLU A 48 -22.13 -0.58 -7.56
C GLU A 48 -20.82 0.15 -7.94
N LYS A 49 -20.27 1.00 -7.06
CA LYS A 49 -19.05 1.75 -7.33
C LYS A 49 -17.81 0.90 -7.06
N MET A 50 -16.78 1.15 -7.85
CA MET A 50 -15.42 0.71 -7.54
C MET A 50 -14.82 1.65 -6.48
N VAL A 51 -14.47 1.12 -5.32
CA VAL A 51 -13.88 1.92 -4.24
C VAL A 51 -12.50 1.40 -3.90
N PHE A 52 -11.50 2.29 -3.84
CA PHE A 52 -10.16 1.91 -3.45
C PHE A 52 -9.47 2.98 -2.60
N THR A 53 -8.48 2.56 -1.81
CA THR A 53 -7.53 3.43 -1.11
C THR A 53 -6.19 3.40 -1.82
N TYR A 54 -5.40 4.46 -1.66
CA TYR A 54 -4.00 4.51 -2.12
C TYR A 54 -3.16 5.15 -1.04
N GLN A 55 -2.37 4.35 -0.32
CA GLN A 55 -1.77 4.71 0.98
C GLN A 55 -0.28 4.39 1.00
N GLY A 56 0.49 5.21 1.71
CA GLY A 56 1.87 4.93 2.06
C GLY A 56 2.00 4.17 3.39
N ASP A 57 3.21 3.80 3.76
CA ASP A 57 3.52 3.03 4.96
C ASP A 57 3.20 3.77 6.27
N GLY A 58 3.39 5.07 6.32
CA GLY A 58 2.98 5.87 7.49
C GLY A 58 1.47 5.89 7.70
N ASP A 59 0.73 5.96 6.61
CA ASP A 59 -0.73 6.00 6.66
C ASP A 59 -1.33 4.63 6.96
N LEU A 60 -0.94 3.61 6.22
CA LEU A 60 -1.52 2.27 6.32
C LEU A 60 -0.97 1.46 7.48
N ALA A 61 0.36 1.43 7.62
CA ALA A 61 1.05 0.50 8.53
C ALA A 61 1.46 1.14 9.87
N ALA A 62 1.20 2.44 10.07
CA ALA A 62 1.39 3.13 11.34
C ALA A 62 0.04 3.59 11.90
N ILE A 63 -0.37 4.84 11.59
CA ILE A 63 -1.56 5.44 12.20
C ILE A 63 -2.88 4.76 11.80
N GLY A 64 -2.93 4.11 10.63
CA GLY A 64 -4.11 3.44 10.07
C GLY A 64 -4.11 1.91 10.20
N THR A 65 -3.23 1.34 11.02
CA THR A 65 -3.10 -0.13 11.14
C THR A 65 -4.42 -0.77 11.58
N ALA A 66 -5.09 -0.20 12.57
CA ALA A 66 -6.37 -0.73 13.09
C ALA A 66 -7.46 -0.69 12.01
N GLU A 67 -7.63 0.44 11.34
CA GLU A 67 -8.63 0.63 10.28
C GLU A 67 -8.39 -0.33 9.11
N THR A 68 -7.14 -0.50 8.72
CA THR A 68 -6.72 -1.43 7.65
C THR A 68 -7.05 -2.87 8.03
N ILE A 69 -6.65 -3.31 9.22
CA ILE A 69 -6.91 -4.67 9.70
C ILE A 69 -8.41 -4.91 9.80
N HIS A 70 -9.18 -4.00 10.39
CA HIS A 70 -10.61 -4.19 10.57
C HIS A 70 -11.38 -4.16 9.24
N ALA A 71 -11.03 -3.30 8.29
CA ALA A 71 -11.64 -3.30 6.96
C ALA A 71 -11.36 -4.61 6.23
N ALA A 72 -10.11 -5.06 6.24
CA ALA A 72 -9.68 -6.31 5.63
C ALA A 72 -10.33 -7.53 6.29
N ASN A 73 -10.38 -7.58 7.62
CA ASN A 73 -10.99 -8.68 8.36
C ASN A 73 -12.50 -8.80 8.12
N ARG A 74 -13.20 -7.68 7.94
CA ARG A 74 -14.64 -7.68 7.58
C ARG A 74 -14.92 -8.08 6.14
N GLY A 75 -13.88 -8.24 5.30
CA GLY A 75 -14.05 -8.55 3.91
C GLY A 75 -14.75 -7.45 3.11
N GLU A 76 -14.48 -6.19 3.43
CA GLU A 76 -15.05 -5.07 2.69
C GLU A 76 -14.67 -5.16 1.20
N ASN A 77 -15.61 -4.99 0.31
CA ASN A 77 -15.40 -5.10 -1.15
C ASN A 77 -14.66 -3.87 -1.71
N ILE A 78 -13.49 -3.61 -1.19
CA ILE A 78 -12.61 -2.51 -1.57
C ILE A 78 -11.24 -3.03 -2.00
N VAL A 79 -10.49 -2.20 -2.71
CA VAL A 79 -9.09 -2.45 -3.00
C VAL A 79 -8.22 -1.53 -2.17
N ILE A 80 -7.28 -2.09 -1.44
CA ILE A 80 -6.25 -1.35 -0.70
C ILE A 80 -4.97 -1.38 -1.52
N VAL A 81 -4.59 -0.23 -2.09
CA VAL A 81 -3.31 -0.06 -2.77
C VAL A 81 -2.33 0.54 -1.77
N PHE A 82 -1.29 -0.22 -1.49
CA PHE A 82 -0.28 0.12 -0.49
C PHE A 82 1.08 0.36 -1.14
N VAL A 83 1.67 1.53 -0.96
CA VAL A 83 3.04 1.84 -1.39
C VAL A 83 3.98 1.70 -0.21
N ASN A 84 4.79 0.65 -0.23
CA ASN A 84 5.81 0.36 0.76
C ASN A 84 7.18 0.83 0.25
N ASN A 85 7.65 1.94 0.76
CA ASN A 85 8.99 2.47 0.47
C ASN A 85 9.90 2.55 1.71
N ALA A 86 9.50 1.88 2.79
CA ALA A 86 10.25 1.72 4.03
C ALA A 86 10.65 3.03 4.73
N ILE A 87 9.94 4.16 4.47
CA ILE A 87 10.28 5.46 5.07
C ILE A 87 9.11 6.45 5.00
N TYR A 88 9.02 7.40 5.92
CA TYR A 88 8.09 8.53 5.81
C TYR A 88 8.67 9.60 4.88
N GLY A 89 8.33 9.51 3.58
CA GLY A 89 8.94 10.37 2.56
C GLY A 89 8.56 11.83 2.68
N MET A 90 7.26 12.15 2.82
CA MET A 90 6.73 13.53 2.80
C MET A 90 7.30 14.40 3.93
N THR A 91 7.46 13.85 5.12
CA THR A 91 7.85 14.59 6.32
C THR A 91 9.37 14.68 6.52
N GLY A 92 10.18 14.13 5.62
CA GLY A 92 11.63 14.29 5.65
C GLY A 92 12.43 13.04 5.97
N GLY A 93 11.86 11.85 5.79
CA GLY A 93 12.60 10.59 5.84
C GLY A 93 12.73 9.97 7.22
N GLN A 94 11.71 10.07 8.06
CA GLN A 94 11.67 9.40 9.36
C GLN A 94 11.46 7.89 9.20
N MET A 95 11.81 7.14 10.24
CA MET A 95 11.61 5.70 10.30
C MET A 95 10.12 5.34 10.27
N ALA A 96 9.74 4.48 9.33
CA ALA A 96 8.40 3.88 9.25
C ALA A 96 8.36 2.50 9.93
N PRO A 97 7.18 1.94 10.22
CA PRO A 97 7.08 0.55 10.69
C PRO A 97 7.75 -0.46 9.76
N THR A 98 7.74 -0.17 8.46
CA THR A 98 8.29 -1.01 7.38
C THR A 98 9.79 -0.83 7.14
N THR A 99 10.45 0.15 7.78
CA THR A 99 11.89 0.41 7.61
C THR A 99 12.70 -0.84 7.97
N LEU A 100 13.62 -1.24 7.09
CA LEU A 100 14.45 -2.42 7.28
C LEU A 100 15.45 -2.25 8.44
N GLU A 101 15.87 -3.37 9.02
CA GLU A 101 16.99 -3.39 9.96
C GLU A 101 18.24 -2.79 9.32
N GLY A 102 18.97 -1.99 10.08
CA GLY A 102 20.17 -1.30 9.63
C GLY A 102 19.95 -0.15 8.63
N MET A 103 18.71 0.08 8.16
CA MET A 103 18.40 1.15 7.22
C MET A 103 18.42 2.52 7.92
N PRO A 104 19.30 3.46 7.51
CA PRO A 104 19.37 4.80 8.09
C PRO A 104 18.14 5.64 7.73
N THR A 105 17.66 6.42 8.69
CA THR A 105 16.55 7.37 8.51
C THR A 105 16.82 8.66 9.29
N ALA A 106 16.01 9.71 9.07
CA ALA A 106 16.18 10.97 9.78
C ALA A 106 16.03 10.84 11.31
N THR A 107 15.19 9.90 11.78
CA THR A 107 14.98 9.63 13.21
C THR A 107 15.83 8.46 13.74
N CYS A 108 16.54 7.76 12.87
CA CYS A 108 17.44 6.66 13.24
C CYS A 108 18.69 6.69 12.33
N PRO A 109 19.60 7.67 12.52
CA PRO A 109 20.70 7.94 11.59
C PRO A 109 21.74 6.81 11.50
N TYR A 110 21.84 5.98 12.54
CA TYR A 110 22.74 4.81 12.56
C TYR A 110 22.08 3.52 12.05
N GLY A 111 20.86 3.63 11.51
CA GLY A 111 20.05 2.50 11.05
C GLY A 111 19.10 1.95 12.13
N ARG A 112 18.00 1.33 11.67
CA ARG A 112 17.04 0.68 12.58
C ARG A 112 17.74 -0.41 13.39
N ASN A 113 17.63 -0.32 14.71
CA ASN A 113 18.10 -1.33 15.66
C ASN A 113 16.91 -2.09 16.22
N ILE A 114 16.85 -3.40 16.00
CA ILE A 114 15.70 -4.25 16.42
C ILE A 114 15.50 -4.19 17.95
N ALA A 115 16.57 -4.17 18.74
CA ALA A 115 16.46 -4.13 20.20
C ALA A 115 15.81 -2.83 20.73
N LEU A 116 15.98 -1.72 19.99
CA LEU A 116 15.43 -0.42 20.37
C LEU A 116 14.11 -0.09 19.64
N ASN A 117 13.99 -0.47 18.38
CA ASN A 117 12.94 -0.01 17.48
C ASN A 117 11.95 -1.13 17.08
N GLY A 118 12.19 -2.37 17.51
CA GLY A 118 11.42 -3.54 17.11
C GLY A 118 11.67 -3.95 15.64
N TYR A 119 11.03 -5.03 15.23
CA TYR A 119 11.17 -5.61 13.90
C TYR A 119 10.43 -4.79 12.82
N PRO A 120 10.91 -4.79 11.56
CA PRO A 120 10.13 -4.24 10.45
C PRO A 120 8.82 -5.00 10.27
N LEU A 121 7.72 -4.25 10.09
CA LEU A 121 6.39 -4.81 9.96
C LEU A 121 6.12 -5.28 8.54
N LYS A 122 5.81 -6.57 8.38
CA LYS A 122 5.34 -7.17 7.11
C LYS A 122 3.81 -7.12 7.07
N ILE A 123 3.24 -5.95 6.87
CA ILE A 123 1.79 -5.75 6.94
C ILE A 123 1.03 -6.59 5.90
N GLY A 124 1.58 -6.77 4.69
CA GLY A 124 0.98 -7.62 3.66
C GLY A 124 0.86 -9.07 4.12
N ASP A 125 1.89 -9.61 4.78
CA ASP A 125 1.88 -10.99 5.32
C ASP A 125 0.82 -11.13 6.43
N LEU A 126 0.66 -10.13 7.28
CA LEU A 126 -0.38 -10.08 8.31
C LEU A 126 -1.79 -10.06 7.69
N LEU A 127 -2.01 -9.21 6.69
CA LEU A 127 -3.30 -9.09 6.01
C LEU A 127 -3.67 -10.36 5.24
N ALA A 128 -2.69 -11.12 4.76
CA ALA A 128 -2.91 -12.39 4.07
C ALA A 128 -3.50 -13.48 5.00
N GLN A 129 -3.33 -13.38 6.32
CA GLN A 129 -3.90 -14.32 7.29
C GLN A 129 -5.39 -14.08 7.57
N LEU A 130 -5.93 -12.90 7.19
CA LEU A 130 -7.30 -12.54 7.50
C LEU A 130 -8.28 -13.23 6.54
N GLU A 131 -9.34 -13.84 7.05
CA GLU A 131 -10.35 -14.53 6.24
C GLU A 131 -11.06 -13.59 5.23
N GLY A 132 -11.27 -12.34 5.61
CA GLY A 132 -11.95 -11.34 4.77
C GLY A 132 -11.14 -10.87 3.55
N THR A 133 -9.85 -11.23 3.42
CA THR A 133 -9.06 -10.90 2.23
C THR A 133 -9.14 -12.02 1.20
N CYS A 134 -9.46 -11.68 -0.05
CA CYS A 134 -9.48 -12.63 -1.18
C CYS A 134 -8.20 -12.60 -2.01
N LEU A 135 -7.50 -11.47 -2.02
CA LEU A 135 -6.21 -11.30 -2.71
C LEU A 135 -5.29 -10.42 -1.85
N VAL A 136 -4.08 -10.91 -1.59
CA VAL A 136 -2.98 -10.09 -1.08
C VAL A 136 -1.76 -10.39 -1.94
N THR A 137 -1.24 -9.39 -2.62
CA THR A 137 -0.13 -9.56 -3.56
C THR A 137 0.90 -8.45 -3.41
N ARG A 138 2.16 -8.79 -3.52
CA ARG A 138 3.29 -7.85 -3.45
C ARG A 138 3.93 -7.73 -4.82
N GLN A 139 3.96 -6.51 -5.34
CA GLN A 139 4.41 -6.19 -6.68
C GLN A 139 5.48 -5.10 -6.63
N SER A 140 6.07 -4.80 -7.78
CA SER A 140 6.99 -3.68 -7.97
C SER A 140 6.78 -3.06 -9.35
N VAL A 141 7.38 -1.90 -9.59
CA VAL A 141 7.19 -1.15 -10.85
C VAL A 141 8.51 -0.64 -11.46
N GLN A 142 9.66 -1.18 -11.02
CA GLN A 142 10.98 -0.71 -11.42
C GLN A 142 11.39 -1.07 -12.86
N THR A 143 10.69 -2.02 -13.50
CA THR A 143 10.93 -2.42 -14.89
C THR A 143 9.62 -2.49 -15.69
N ALA A 144 9.70 -2.40 -17.00
CA ALA A 144 8.52 -2.55 -17.86
C ALA A 144 7.82 -3.91 -17.70
N ALA A 145 8.57 -4.98 -17.41
CA ALA A 145 8.00 -6.29 -17.10
C ALA A 145 7.26 -6.28 -15.75
N ALA A 146 7.85 -5.69 -14.72
CA ALA A 146 7.23 -5.53 -13.41
C ALA A 146 5.92 -4.71 -13.50
N VAL A 147 5.93 -3.59 -14.25
CA VAL A 147 4.73 -2.78 -14.49
C VAL A 147 3.61 -3.59 -15.15
N ARG A 148 3.93 -4.41 -16.16
CA ARG A 148 2.91 -5.28 -16.82
C ARG A 148 2.30 -6.27 -15.83
N LYS A 149 3.13 -6.90 -14.99
CA LYS A 149 2.67 -7.83 -13.94
C LYS A 149 1.80 -7.10 -12.90
N ALA A 150 2.28 -5.97 -12.42
CA ALA A 150 1.57 -5.12 -11.46
C ALA A 150 0.19 -4.68 -11.98
N LYS A 151 0.10 -4.24 -13.23
CA LYS A 151 -1.18 -3.88 -13.87
C LYS A 151 -2.15 -5.05 -13.94
N LYS A 152 -1.67 -6.28 -14.22
CA LYS A 152 -2.50 -7.49 -14.23
C LYS A 152 -3.08 -7.77 -12.83
N MET A 153 -2.23 -7.67 -11.80
CA MET A 153 -2.67 -7.93 -10.42
C MET A 153 -3.61 -6.84 -9.89
N LEU A 154 -3.35 -5.57 -10.22
CA LEU A 154 -4.25 -4.48 -9.86
C LEU A 154 -5.62 -4.64 -10.55
N ARG A 155 -5.64 -5.06 -11.83
CA ARG A 155 -6.90 -5.38 -12.54
C ARG A 155 -7.66 -6.50 -11.82
N LYS A 156 -6.98 -7.61 -11.45
CA LYS A 156 -7.60 -8.72 -10.69
C LYS A 156 -8.19 -8.24 -9.37
N ALA A 157 -7.47 -7.37 -8.65
CA ALA A 157 -7.97 -6.78 -7.41
C ALA A 157 -9.28 -6.01 -7.63
N PHE A 158 -9.35 -5.19 -8.68
CA PHE A 158 -10.57 -4.45 -9.04
C PHE A 158 -11.72 -5.37 -9.45
N GLU A 159 -11.42 -6.41 -10.21
CA GLU A 159 -12.44 -7.43 -10.60
C GLU A 159 -12.98 -8.16 -9.38
N ASN A 160 -12.13 -8.54 -8.42
CA ASN A 160 -12.56 -9.17 -7.17
C ASN A 160 -13.48 -8.25 -6.34
N ALA A 161 -13.12 -6.98 -6.18
CA ALA A 161 -13.92 -6.02 -5.41
C ALA A 161 -15.30 -5.76 -6.07
N MET A 162 -15.35 -5.70 -7.41
CA MET A 162 -16.60 -5.55 -8.16
C MET A 162 -17.46 -6.83 -8.13
N ALA A 163 -16.83 -7.98 -8.01
CA ALA A 163 -17.51 -9.28 -7.86
C ALA A 163 -17.94 -9.60 -6.42
N GLY A 164 -17.65 -8.74 -5.45
CA GLY A 164 -18.04 -8.95 -4.05
C GLY A 164 -17.26 -10.07 -3.35
N LYS A 165 -16.03 -10.36 -3.79
CA LYS A 165 -15.21 -11.44 -3.24
C LYS A 165 -14.50 -11.09 -1.91
N GLY A 166 -14.61 -9.85 -1.43
CA GLY A 166 -13.94 -9.36 -0.24
C GLY A 166 -12.78 -8.39 -0.55
N THR A 167 -11.95 -8.13 0.46
CA THR A 167 -10.88 -7.14 0.35
C THR A 167 -9.70 -7.67 -0.47
N SER A 168 -9.26 -6.87 -1.43
CA SER A 168 -8.01 -7.12 -2.16
C SER A 168 -6.95 -6.11 -1.75
N VAL A 169 -5.73 -6.58 -1.48
CA VAL A 169 -4.57 -5.75 -1.12
C VAL A 169 -3.47 -5.90 -2.15
N VAL A 170 -3.05 -4.78 -2.72
CA VAL A 170 -1.91 -4.74 -3.65
C VAL A 170 -0.82 -3.87 -3.04
N GLU A 171 0.21 -4.51 -2.51
CA GLU A 171 1.40 -3.86 -1.97
C GLU A 171 2.42 -3.63 -3.10
N PHE A 172 2.84 -2.39 -3.27
CA PHE A 172 3.92 -2.01 -4.17
C PHE A 172 5.19 -1.71 -3.37
N VAL A 173 6.17 -2.60 -3.44
CA VAL A 173 7.53 -2.30 -2.98
C VAL A 173 8.12 -1.27 -3.95
N SER A 174 8.44 -0.10 -3.44
CA SER A 174 8.80 1.07 -4.23
C SER A 174 9.98 1.81 -3.62
N THR A 175 10.57 2.71 -4.39
CA THR A 175 11.65 3.57 -3.92
C THR A 175 11.12 4.88 -3.37
N CYS A 176 11.90 5.50 -2.47
CA CYS A 176 11.76 6.90 -2.10
C CYS A 176 13.13 7.60 -2.26
N SER A 177 13.45 8.04 -3.48
CA SER A 177 14.77 8.61 -3.81
C SER A 177 15.13 9.80 -2.92
N SER A 178 14.18 10.69 -2.62
CA SER A 178 14.37 11.85 -1.74
C SER A 178 14.55 11.44 -0.28
N GLY A 179 13.69 10.54 0.24
CA GLY A 179 13.79 10.06 1.62
C GLY A 179 15.06 9.24 1.88
N TRP A 180 15.48 8.44 0.89
CA TRP A 180 16.72 7.66 0.98
C TRP A 180 17.99 8.44 0.60
N LYS A 181 17.85 9.68 0.11
CA LYS A 181 18.95 10.53 -0.39
C LYS A 181 19.79 9.83 -1.46
N MET A 182 19.11 9.12 -2.37
CA MET A 182 19.73 8.37 -3.47
C MET A 182 19.24 8.87 -4.82
N THR A 183 20.04 8.72 -5.86
CA THR A 183 19.54 8.88 -7.23
C THR A 183 18.53 7.78 -7.56
N PRO A 184 17.56 7.99 -8.47
CA PRO A 184 16.57 6.96 -8.81
C PRO A 184 17.19 5.62 -9.22
N GLU A 185 18.28 5.63 -9.97
CA GLU A 185 18.98 4.41 -10.38
C GLU A 185 19.58 3.66 -9.18
N LYS A 186 20.28 4.39 -8.28
CA LYS A 186 20.82 3.79 -7.05
C LYS A 186 19.72 3.27 -6.14
N ALA A 187 18.62 4.00 -6.00
CA ALA A 187 17.48 3.60 -5.20
C ALA A 187 16.86 2.30 -5.73
N ASN A 188 16.69 2.14 -7.04
CA ASN A 188 16.20 0.89 -7.63
C ASN A 188 17.13 -0.29 -7.33
N LYS A 189 18.42 -0.14 -7.55
CA LYS A 189 19.41 -1.20 -7.23
C LYS A 189 19.41 -1.56 -5.73
N TRP A 190 19.33 -0.55 -4.88
CA TRP A 190 19.27 -0.76 -3.42
C TRP A 190 17.99 -1.49 -3.01
N MET A 191 16.84 -1.11 -3.56
CA MET A 191 15.55 -1.77 -3.33
C MET A 191 15.61 -3.24 -3.72
N GLU A 192 16.13 -3.56 -4.91
CA GLU A 192 16.28 -4.93 -5.41
C GLU A 192 17.18 -5.76 -4.48
N ALA A 193 18.30 -5.19 -4.04
CA ALA A 193 19.26 -5.88 -3.20
C ALA A 193 18.82 -6.07 -1.74
N ASN A 194 18.02 -5.14 -1.18
CA ASN A 194 17.70 -5.11 0.24
C ASN A 194 16.21 -5.34 0.54
N MET A 195 15.30 -4.70 -0.22
CA MET A 195 13.87 -4.84 0.08
C MET A 195 13.27 -6.13 -0.47
N PHE A 196 13.62 -6.57 -1.67
CA PHE A 196 13.03 -7.79 -2.23
C PHE A 196 13.36 -9.07 -1.44
N PRO A 197 14.56 -9.25 -0.87
CA PRO A 197 14.81 -10.39 0.01
C PRO A 197 13.96 -10.37 1.28
N PHE A 198 13.67 -9.18 1.83
CA PHE A 198 12.85 -9.04 3.03
C PHE A 198 11.34 -9.02 2.73
N TYR A 199 10.95 -8.36 1.63
CA TYR A 199 9.58 -8.27 1.10
C TYR A 199 9.50 -9.02 -0.24
N PRO A 200 9.52 -10.35 -0.28
CA PRO A 200 9.53 -11.12 -1.52
C PRO A 200 8.27 -10.82 -2.36
N LEU A 201 8.50 -10.62 -3.67
CA LEU A 201 7.42 -10.31 -4.61
C LEU A 201 6.61 -11.56 -4.96
N GLY A 202 5.31 -11.39 -5.12
CA GLY A 202 4.39 -12.46 -5.51
C GLY A 202 3.07 -12.39 -4.77
N ASP A 203 2.26 -13.43 -4.94
CA ASP A 203 0.99 -13.55 -4.23
C ASP A 203 1.25 -14.15 -2.84
N LEU A 204 0.75 -13.45 -1.82
CA LEU A 204 0.75 -13.89 -0.42
C LEU A 204 -0.55 -14.65 -0.10
N LYS A 205 -1.65 -14.24 -0.74
CA LYS A 205 -2.94 -14.92 -0.73
C LYS A 205 -3.65 -14.68 -2.05
N ASN A 206 -4.28 -15.69 -2.60
CA ASN A 206 -5.01 -15.58 -3.86
C ASN A 206 -6.10 -16.66 -3.88
N VAL A 207 -7.28 -16.32 -3.38
CA VAL A 207 -8.45 -17.20 -3.36
C VAL A 207 -9.19 -17.05 -4.69
N GLU A 208 -9.47 -18.15 -5.35
CA GLU A 208 -10.19 -18.20 -6.64
C GLU A 208 -11.69 -17.97 -6.53
#